data_ad9f2d35074994310b69fd25787602d1
#
_entry.id   ad9f2d35074994310b69fd25787602d1
#
_cell.length_a   1.000
_cell.length_b   1.000
_cell.length_c   1.000
_cell.angle_alpha   90.00
_cell.angle_beta   90.00
_cell.angle_gamma   90.00
#
_symmetry.space_group_name_H-M   'P 1'
#
loop_
_entity.id
_entity.type
_entity.pdbx_description
1 polymer ?
#
loop_
_entity_poly.entity_id
_entity_poly.type
_entity_poly.pdbx_seq_one_letter_code
_entity_poly.pdbx_strand_id
1 'polypeptide(L)'
;MSNYLARLREAEEVVVVGAGGGGDVISAFVFCKVLEELVGVRECRPLGVLWERWVVDPYPGPVPVANIRNARFGKCVWVNEDTYVVRGRYSFKPHTAYVAGKLKKEVPAVTLERGVSGVYECFNELVRGGENVLIDLDVGGDILAEGWEDNLWSPLTDSITLAATARVGGLVGVAALGADGELPQDQVLRKVSELISMGGYVGVVGFWEHHVDLYEGLIDRVKTEASRAPYLALKGYVGSKAIRGGSRTIEINALTLITFLLKSEDVIKVNKLAQMICNTNSLAEAWSISKKLGIPTELDLEIMASKIYGVGPETSPEWGLLRSLVKKSSNA
;
A
#
# COMPACT_ATOMS: atom_id res chain seq x y z
N MET A 1 -2.45 21.04 21.08
CA MET A 1 -2.12 19.76 20.42
C MET A 1 -3.43 19.03 20.15
N SER A 2 -3.71 18.64 18.91
CA SER A 2 -4.88 17.82 18.59
C SER A 2 -4.74 16.45 19.24
N ASN A 3 -5.75 16.02 19.98
CA ASN A 3 -5.78 14.68 20.56
C ASN A 3 -6.22 13.67 19.49
N TYR A 4 -5.26 13.14 18.72
CA TYR A 4 -5.55 12.18 17.65
C TYR A 4 -6.21 10.89 18.16
N LEU A 5 -5.89 10.45 19.40
CA LEU A 5 -6.54 9.30 20.00
C LEU A 5 -8.04 9.56 20.22
N ALA A 6 -8.40 10.75 20.72
CA ALA A 6 -9.80 11.14 20.85
C ALA A 6 -10.46 11.22 19.46
N ARG A 7 -9.81 11.84 18.46
CA ARG A 7 -10.31 11.94 17.10
C ARG A 7 -10.60 10.56 16.48
N LEU A 8 -9.72 9.57 16.70
CA LEU A 8 -9.95 8.19 16.21
C LEU A 8 -11.13 7.51 16.91
N ARG A 9 -11.30 7.72 18.22
CA ARG A 9 -12.40 7.14 19.02
C ARG A 9 -13.75 7.79 18.73
N GLU A 10 -13.75 9.06 18.44
CA GLU A 10 -14.95 9.86 18.16
C GLU A 10 -15.40 9.76 16.70
N ALA A 11 -14.51 9.32 15.81
CA ALA A 11 -14.85 9.11 14.40
C ALA A 11 -16.03 8.14 14.25
N GLU A 12 -16.95 8.45 13.33
CA GLU A 12 -18.01 7.51 12.98
C GLU A 12 -17.40 6.26 12.31
N GLU A 13 -16.45 6.47 11.42
CA GLU A 13 -15.73 5.40 10.73
C GLU A 13 -14.25 5.80 10.54
N VAL A 14 -13.34 4.83 10.69
CA VAL A 14 -11.95 4.94 10.26
C VAL A 14 -11.77 4.14 8.96
N VAL A 15 -11.24 4.77 7.94
CA VAL A 15 -10.91 4.11 6.66
C VAL A 15 -9.42 3.83 6.62
N VAL A 16 -9.03 2.56 6.45
CA VAL A 16 -7.62 2.15 6.35
C VAL A 16 -7.32 1.73 4.92
N VAL A 17 -6.50 2.49 4.24
CA VAL A 17 -6.03 2.23 2.87
C VAL A 17 -4.83 1.29 2.92
N GLY A 18 -4.79 0.25 2.09
CA GLY A 18 -3.56 -0.52 1.84
C GLY A 18 -2.72 0.20 0.79
N ALA A 19 -1.76 1.02 1.22
CA ALA A 19 -1.07 2.04 0.43
C ALA A 19 -0.31 1.48 -0.79
N GLY A 20 0.57 0.51 -0.58
CA GLY A 20 1.45 -0.07 -1.61
C GLY A 20 0.76 -0.91 -2.68
N GLY A 21 -0.57 -1.02 -2.61
CA GLY A 21 -1.36 -1.83 -3.53
C GLY A 21 -1.33 -3.32 -3.22
N GLY A 22 -1.95 -4.13 -4.08
CA GLY A 22 -1.96 -5.58 -3.97
C GLY A 22 -2.30 -6.11 -2.59
N GLY A 23 -1.31 -6.67 -1.91
CA GLY A 23 -1.48 -7.35 -0.63
C GLY A 23 -1.75 -6.49 0.59
N ASP A 24 -1.48 -5.20 0.54
CA ASP A 24 -1.56 -4.32 1.71
C ASP A 24 -2.98 -4.18 2.25
N VAL A 25 -4.00 -4.36 1.41
CA VAL A 25 -5.39 -4.43 1.84
C VAL A 25 -5.65 -5.54 2.87
N ILE A 26 -4.85 -6.62 2.88
CA ILE A 26 -4.94 -7.68 3.89
C ILE A 26 -4.50 -7.14 5.25
N SER A 27 -3.36 -6.44 5.29
CA SER A 27 -2.90 -5.77 6.51
C SER A 27 -3.84 -4.65 6.93
N ALA A 28 -4.41 -3.89 5.99
CA ALA A 28 -5.41 -2.88 6.27
C ALA A 28 -6.65 -3.49 6.95
N PHE A 29 -7.13 -4.67 6.48
CA PHE A 29 -8.22 -5.40 7.12
C PHE A 29 -7.88 -5.82 8.54
N VAL A 30 -6.71 -6.43 8.75
CA VAL A 30 -6.29 -6.85 10.10
C VAL A 30 -6.10 -5.64 11.01
N PHE A 31 -5.46 -4.57 10.51
CA PHE A 31 -5.25 -3.35 11.27
C PHE A 31 -6.57 -2.65 11.66
N CYS A 32 -7.60 -2.74 10.82
CA CYS A 32 -8.94 -2.30 11.19
C CYS A 32 -9.42 -3.01 12.47
N LYS A 33 -9.24 -4.31 12.58
CA LYS A 33 -9.64 -5.06 13.78
C LYS A 33 -8.80 -4.68 15.00
N VAL A 34 -7.51 -4.47 14.81
CA VAL A 34 -6.62 -3.93 15.86
C VAL A 34 -7.11 -2.57 16.36
N LEU A 35 -7.51 -1.67 15.46
CA LEU A 35 -8.03 -0.35 15.84
C LEU A 35 -9.37 -0.44 16.59
N GLU A 36 -10.27 -1.29 16.14
CA GLU A 36 -11.56 -1.52 16.84
C GLU A 36 -11.32 -2.06 18.26
N GLU A 37 -10.45 -3.06 18.44
CA GLU A 37 -10.21 -3.71 19.71
C GLU A 37 -9.35 -2.89 20.68
N LEU A 38 -8.24 -2.33 20.22
CA LEU A 38 -7.22 -1.73 21.12
C LEU A 38 -7.34 -0.23 21.21
N VAL A 39 -7.75 0.43 20.15
CA VAL A 39 -7.91 1.90 20.13
C VAL A 39 -9.33 2.29 20.53
N GLY A 40 -10.31 1.43 20.30
CA GLY A 40 -11.72 1.70 20.58
C GLY A 40 -12.40 2.50 19.46
N VAL A 41 -11.98 2.29 18.22
CA VAL A 41 -12.63 2.81 17.01
C VAL A 41 -13.99 2.14 16.86
N ARG A 42 -15.04 2.89 16.51
CA ARG A 42 -16.43 2.38 16.41
C ARG A 42 -16.64 1.46 15.23
N GLU A 43 -16.22 1.90 14.06
CA GLU A 43 -16.25 1.13 12.81
C GLU A 43 -14.97 1.39 12.03
N CYS A 44 -14.38 0.35 11.46
CA CYS A 44 -13.20 0.47 10.62
C CYS A 44 -13.39 -0.28 9.30
N ARG A 45 -13.04 0.40 8.20
CA ARG A 45 -13.20 -0.10 6.85
C ARG A 45 -11.87 -0.18 6.13
N PRO A 46 -11.44 -1.35 5.65
CA PRO A 46 -10.28 -1.44 4.76
C PRO A 46 -10.64 -0.87 3.37
N LEU A 47 -9.64 -0.32 2.69
CA LEU A 47 -9.71 0.15 1.31
C LEU A 47 -8.54 -0.41 0.52
N GLY A 48 -8.79 -0.96 -0.67
CA GLY A 48 -7.75 -1.50 -1.54
C GLY A 48 -7.27 -0.52 -2.60
N VAL A 49 -6.02 -0.67 -3.01
CA VAL A 49 -5.48 -0.07 -4.23
C VAL A 49 -5.38 -1.19 -5.28
N LEU A 50 -6.03 -1.00 -6.43
CA LEU A 50 -6.12 -2.02 -7.48
C LEU A 50 -4.89 -1.96 -8.40
N TRP A 51 -3.75 -2.27 -7.82
CA TRP A 51 -2.50 -2.54 -8.53
C TRP A 51 -1.88 -3.80 -7.95
N GLU A 52 -2.20 -4.92 -8.57
CA GLU A 52 -1.69 -6.22 -8.12
C GLU A 52 -0.25 -6.42 -8.60
N ARG A 53 0.53 -7.17 -7.82
CA ARG A 53 1.89 -7.52 -8.25
C ARG A 53 1.86 -8.48 -9.45
N TRP A 54 2.92 -8.48 -10.27
CA TRP A 54 3.04 -9.29 -11.49
C TRP A 54 2.65 -10.77 -11.34
N VAL A 55 2.89 -11.35 -10.17
CA VAL A 55 2.51 -12.75 -9.88
C VAL A 55 0.99 -12.98 -9.86
N VAL A 56 0.20 -11.92 -9.77
CA VAL A 56 -1.28 -11.92 -9.79
C VAL A 56 -1.80 -11.30 -11.08
N ASP A 57 -1.28 -10.13 -11.43
CA ASP A 57 -1.63 -9.39 -12.65
C ASP A 57 -0.38 -9.22 -13.52
N PRO A 58 -0.09 -10.17 -14.42
CA PRO A 58 1.08 -10.14 -15.29
C PRO A 58 0.93 -9.19 -16.49
N TYR A 59 0.44 -7.98 -16.20
CA TYR A 59 0.31 -6.87 -17.14
C TYR A 59 0.79 -5.58 -16.47
N PRO A 60 1.45 -4.67 -17.19
CA PRO A 60 2.00 -3.47 -16.58
C PRO A 60 0.93 -2.48 -16.14
N GLY A 61 1.17 -1.87 -14.98
CA GLY A 61 0.38 -0.81 -14.40
C GLY A 61 -0.87 -1.28 -13.63
N PRO A 62 -1.51 -0.35 -12.92
CA PRO A 62 -2.70 -0.64 -12.13
C PRO A 62 -3.85 -1.16 -12.99
N VAL A 63 -4.80 -1.82 -12.34
CA VAL A 63 -6.01 -2.35 -13.01
C VAL A 63 -6.82 -1.20 -13.60
N PRO A 64 -7.05 -1.17 -14.93
CA PRO A 64 -7.94 -0.18 -15.53
C PRO A 64 -9.39 -0.45 -15.12
N VAL A 65 -10.16 0.63 -14.84
CA VAL A 65 -11.58 0.54 -14.49
C VAL A 65 -12.37 -0.29 -15.51
N ALA A 66 -12.08 -0.10 -16.78
CA ALA A 66 -12.72 -0.84 -17.88
C ALA A 66 -12.51 -2.36 -17.84
N ASN A 67 -11.53 -2.84 -17.08
CA ASN A 67 -11.21 -4.27 -16.95
C ASN A 67 -11.89 -4.94 -15.73
N ILE A 68 -12.50 -4.18 -14.84
CA ILE A 68 -13.14 -4.68 -13.62
C ILE A 68 -14.56 -5.17 -13.95
N ARG A 69 -14.95 -6.29 -13.38
CA ARG A 69 -16.26 -6.91 -13.52
C ARG A 69 -16.89 -7.18 -12.16
N ASN A 70 -18.21 -7.13 -12.08
CA ASN A 70 -19.01 -7.37 -10.88
C ASN A 70 -18.64 -6.43 -9.72
N ALA A 71 -18.45 -5.14 -10.03
CA ALA A 71 -18.20 -4.09 -9.05
C ALA A 71 -19.20 -2.95 -9.24
N ARG A 72 -19.42 -2.16 -8.20
CA ARG A 72 -20.17 -0.91 -8.29
C ARG A 72 -19.18 0.24 -8.47
N PHE A 73 -19.46 1.13 -9.40
CA PHE A 73 -18.57 2.23 -9.77
C PHE A 73 -19.11 3.57 -9.27
N GLY A 74 -18.23 4.40 -8.74
CA GLY A 74 -18.46 5.75 -8.27
C GLY A 74 -17.15 6.52 -8.24
N LYS A 75 -16.96 7.37 -7.25
CA LYS A 75 -15.64 7.97 -6.97
C LYS A 75 -14.64 6.90 -6.54
N CYS A 76 -15.11 5.94 -5.74
CA CYS A 76 -14.43 4.68 -5.46
C CYS A 76 -15.01 3.55 -6.32
N VAL A 77 -14.23 2.49 -6.50
CA VAL A 77 -14.72 1.20 -6.98
C VAL A 77 -15.13 0.37 -5.77
N TRP A 78 -16.39 -0.08 -5.72
CA TRP A 78 -16.88 -0.91 -4.63
C TRP A 78 -16.80 -2.38 -5.04
N VAL A 79 -15.90 -3.09 -4.40
CA VAL A 79 -15.50 -4.47 -4.68
C VAL A 79 -16.26 -5.42 -3.76
N ASN A 80 -16.88 -6.45 -4.31
CA ASN A 80 -17.50 -7.54 -3.57
C ASN A 80 -16.74 -8.87 -3.79
N GLU A 81 -17.22 -9.95 -3.15
CA GLU A 81 -16.54 -11.24 -3.24
C GLU A 81 -16.50 -11.85 -4.65
N ASP A 82 -17.40 -11.45 -5.55
CA ASP A 82 -17.49 -11.94 -6.92
C ASP A 82 -16.81 -11.01 -7.94
N THR A 83 -16.20 -9.93 -7.47
CA THR A 83 -15.46 -9.01 -8.34
C THR A 83 -14.21 -9.70 -8.91
N TYR A 84 -14.01 -9.57 -10.22
CA TYR A 84 -12.83 -10.05 -10.92
C TYR A 84 -12.37 -9.07 -11.99
N VAL A 85 -11.14 -9.25 -12.42
CA VAL A 85 -10.49 -8.43 -13.45
C VAL A 85 -10.23 -9.29 -14.67
N VAL A 86 -10.42 -8.69 -15.87
CA VAL A 86 -10.11 -9.33 -17.16
C VAL A 86 -9.06 -8.49 -17.88
N ARG A 87 -7.88 -9.07 -18.13
CA ARG A 87 -6.82 -8.46 -18.93
C ARG A 87 -6.43 -9.39 -20.08
N GLY A 88 -6.75 -8.99 -21.31
CA GLY A 88 -6.56 -9.84 -22.47
C GLY A 88 -7.29 -11.19 -22.34
N ARG A 89 -6.53 -12.28 -22.33
CA ARG A 89 -7.08 -13.65 -22.15
C ARG A 89 -7.00 -14.15 -20.73
N TYR A 90 -6.50 -13.34 -19.81
CA TYR A 90 -6.31 -13.69 -18.41
C TYR A 90 -7.36 -13.02 -17.54
N SER A 91 -7.81 -13.73 -16.51
CA SER A 91 -8.69 -13.18 -15.49
C SER A 91 -8.20 -13.58 -14.11
N PHE A 92 -8.35 -12.68 -13.15
CA PHE A 92 -7.96 -12.92 -11.76
C PHE A 92 -8.90 -12.21 -10.80
N LYS A 93 -8.87 -12.65 -9.55
CA LYS A 93 -9.58 -12.03 -8.44
C LYS A 93 -8.62 -11.08 -7.71
N PRO A 94 -8.92 -9.77 -7.60
CA PRO A 94 -8.07 -8.84 -6.88
C PRO A 94 -8.07 -9.15 -5.38
N HIS A 95 -6.99 -8.83 -4.68
CA HIS A 95 -6.87 -9.09 -3.23
C HIS A 95 -8.00 -8.45 -2.43
N THR A 96 -8.45 -7.27 -2.81
CA THR A 96 -9.61 -6.59 -2.19
C THR A 96 -10.88 -7.45 -2.20
N ALA A 97 -11.10 -8.26 -3.27
CA ALA A 97 -12.28 -9.11 -3.34
C ALA A 97 -12.22 -10.32 -2.37
N TYR A 98 -11.02 -10.76 -1.98
CA TYR A 98 -10.89 -11.75 -0.90
C TYR A 98 -11.23 -11.14 0.47
N VAL A 99 -10.83 -9.90 0.72
CA VAL A 99 -11.21 -9.15 1.94
C VAL A 99 -12.72 -8.91 1.97
N ALA A 100 -13.33 -8.50 0.86
CA ALA A 100 -14.78 -8.35 0.75
C ALA A 100 -15.52 -9.68 1.08
N GLY A 101 -15.01 -10.79 0.59
CA GLY A 101 -15.54 -12.13 0.90
C GLY A 101 -15.39 -12.50 2.38
N LYS A 102 -14.29 -12.15 3.04
CA LYS A 102 -14.08 -12.37 4.48
C LYS A 102 -15.04 -11.51 5.32
N LEU A 103 -15.24 -10.26 4.92
CA LEU A 103 -16.14 -9.31 5.60
C LEU A 103 -17.62 -9.53 5.28
N LYS A 104 -17.96 -10.22 4.17
CA LYS A 104 -19.33 -10.31 3.62
C LYS A 104 -19.97 -8.94 3.36
N LYS A 105 -19.14 -7.98 2.97
CA LYS A 105 -19.53 -6.60 2.66
C LYS A 105 -18.71 -6.10 1.46
N GLU A 106 -19.24 -5.09 0.74
CA GLU A 106 -18.44 -4.37 -0.25
C GLU A 106 -17.28 -3.62 0.43
N VAL A 107 -16.12 -3.65 -0.21
CA VAL A 107 -14.91 -2.94 0.21
C VAL A 107 -14.57 -1.90 -0.85
N PRO A 108 -14.40 -0.62 -0.49
CA PRO A 108 -13.98 0.39 -1.45
C PRO A 108 -12.54 0.12 -1.94
N ALA A 109 -12.29 0.51 -3.17
CA ALA A 109 -10.98 0.45 -3.78
C ALA A 109 -10.75 1.63 -4.72
N VAL A 110 -9.50 1.95 -4.98
CA VAL A 110 -9.11 2.95 -5.97
C VAL A 110 -8.31 2.32 -7.10
N THR A 111 -8.49 2.85 -8.32
CA THR A 111 -7.55 2.69 -9.41
C THR A 111 -6.71 3.95 -9.51
N LEU A 112 -5.50 3.83 -10.06
CA LEU A 112 -4.59 4.97 -10.14
C LEU A 112 -4.60 5.66 -11.50
N GLU A 113 -5.52 5.29 -12.40
CA GLU A 113 -5.59 5.84 -13.77
C GLU A 113 -5.68 7.36 -13.80
N ARG A 114 -6.40 7.95 -12.83
CA ARG A 114 -6.61 9.40 -12.73
C ARG A 114 -5.60 10.08 -11.79
N GLY A 115 -4.46 9.42 -11.52
CA GLY A 115 -3.41 9.96 -10.65
C GLY A 115 -3.92 10.33 -9.26
N VAL A 116 -3.28 11.31 -8.64
CA VAL A 116 -3.64 11.76 -7.28
C VAL A 116 -5.06 12.31 -7.21
N SER A 117 -5.53 13.01 -8.27
CA SER A 117 -6.89 13.60 -8.26
C SER A 117 -7.98 12.54 -8.17
N GLY A 118 -7.84 11.40 -8.86
CA GLY A 118 -8.82 10.31 -8.80
C GLY A 118 -8.85 9.64 -7.43
N VAL A 119 -7.69 9.41 -6.83
CA VAL A 119 -7.57 8.83 -5.48
C VAL A 119 -8.14 9.80 -4.44
N TYR A 120 -7.79 11.09 -4.54
CA TYR A 120 -8.33 12.13 -3.68
C TYR A 120 -9.87 12.22 -3.72
N GLU A 121 -10.48 12.12 -4.90
CA GLU A 121 -11.94 12.16 -5.01
C GLU A 121 -12.62 11.01 -4.24
N CYS A 122 -12.06 9.79 -4.30
CA CYS A 122 -12.55 8.67 -3.51
C CYS A 122 -12.34 8.89 -2.01
N PHE A 123 -11.13 9.27 -1.60
CA PHE A 123 -10.81 9.50 -0.18
C PHE A 123 -11.68 10.61 0.41
N ASN A 124 -11.83 11.72 -0.31
CA ASN A 124 -12.66 12.84 0.13
C ASN A 124 -14.16 12.48 0.25
N GLU A 125 -14.67 11.58 -0.61
CA GLU A 125 -16.04 11.06 -0.48
C GLU A 125 -16.21 10.27 0.83
N LEU A 126 -15.22 9.45 1.20
CA LEU A 126 -15.26 8.59 2.38
C LEU A 126 -15.06 9.35 3.70
N VAL A 127 -14.31 10.48 3.67
CA VAL A 127 -14.08 11.31 4.88
C VAL A 127 -14.93 12.58 4.90
N ARG A 128 -15.88 12.70 3.98
CA ARG A 128 -16.70 13.90 3.85
C ARG A 128 -17.52 14.17 5.12
N GLY A 129 -17.51 15.43 5.55
CA GLY A 129 -18.19 15.87 6.78
C GLY A 129 -17.25 16.01 7.97
N GLY A 130 -16.03 15.47 7.91
CA GLY A 130 -15.03 15.59 9.00
C GLY A 130 -15.25 14.61 10.16
N GLU A 131 -16.27 13.75 10.06
CA GLU A 131 -16.64 12.76 11.08
C GLU A 131 -15.85 11.45 10.92
N ASN A 132 -15.20 11.25 9.77
CA ASN A 132 -14.39 10.07 9.46
C ASN A 132 -12.89 10.41 9.43
N VAL A 133 -12.06 9.40 9.69
CA VAL A 133 -10.60 9.52 9.63
C VAL A 133 -10.05 8.53 8.61
N LEU A 134 -9.10 8.96 7.79
CA LEU A 134 -8.39 8.10 6.85
C LEU A 134 -6.97 7.83 7.36
N ILE A 135 -6.55 6.57 7.29
CA ILE A 135 -5.19 6.11 7.56
C ILE A 135 -4.66 5.41 6.32
N ASP A 136 -3.59 5.91 5.75
CA ASP A 136 -2.86 5.31 4.62
C ASP A 136 -1.81 4.36 5.20
N LEU A 137 -2.09 3.05 5.16
CA LEU A 137 -1.29 2.01 5.80
C LEU A 137 -0.33 1.40 4.79
N ASP A 138 0.93 1.69 4.94
CA ASP A 138 2.03 1.08 4.22
C ASP A 138 2.65 -0.08 5.02
N VAL A 139 2.89 -1.22 4.35
CA VAL A 139 3.45 -2.43 4.94
C VAL A 139 4.90 -2.61 4.51
N GLY A 140 5.79 -2.04 5.31
CA GLY A 140 7.23 -2.04 5.01
C GLY A 140 7.90 -0.74 5.41
N GLY A 141 7.38 0.38 4.95
CA GLY A 141 7.86 1.70 5.30
C GLY A 141 8.45 2.48 4.14
N ASP A 142 8.30 2.01 2.91
CA ASP A 142 8.81 2.70 1.72
C ASP A 142 8.01 3.97 1.37
N ILE A 143 6.81 4.16 1.92
CA ILE A 143 6.10 5.47 1.91
C ILE A 143 6.92 6.60 2.53
N LEU A 144 7.87 6.28 3.43
CA LEU A 144 8.81 7.24 4.06
C LEU A 144 10.04 7.53 3.20
N ALA A 145 10.18 6.89 2.05
CA ALA A 145 11.33 7.09 1.16
C ALA A 145 11.34 8.50 0.57
N GLU A 146 12.53 9.03 0.31
CA GLU A 146 12.70 10.28 -0.42
C GLU A 146 12.50 10.10 -1.93
N GLY A 147 12.80 8.90 -2.44
CA GLY A 147 12.63 8.51 -3.83
C GLY A 147 13.91 8.00 -4.52
N TRP A 148 15.08 8.17 -3.92
CA TRP A 148 16.37 7.80 -4.52
C TRP A 148 17.12 6.69 -3.78
N GLU A 149 16.48 6.04 -2.81
CA GLU A 149 17.08 4.94 -2.06
C GLU A 149 17.38 3.75 -2.99
N ASP A 150 18.54 3.13 -2.79
CA ASP A 150 19.07 2.10 -3.70
C ASP A 150 18.16 0.89 -3.89
N ASN A 151 17.41 0.53 -2.86
CA ASN A 151 16.50 -0.62 -2.87
C ASN A 151 15.03 -0.26 -3.07
N LEU A 152 14.72 1.02 -3.30
CA LEU A 152 13.37 1.49 -3.56
C LEU A 152 12.95 1.14 -5.01
N TRP A 153 11.80 0.48 -5.16
CA TRP A 153 11.31 -0.02 -6.46
C TRP A 153 9.83 0.16 -6.70
N SER A 154 9.05 0.46 -5.68
CA SER A 154 7.60 0.65 -5.79
C SER A 154 7.10 1.99 -5.24
N PRO A 155 7.78 3.12 -5.46
CA PRO A 155 7.42 4.38 -4.81
C PRO A 155 6.21 5.08 -5.42
N LEU A 156 5.73 4.69 -6.61
CA LEU A 156 4.70 5.46 -7.31
C LEU A 156 3.33 5.30 -6.67
N THR A 157 2.96 4.07 -6.31
CA THR A 157 1.70 3.77 -5.63
C THR A 157 1.61 4.51 -4.30
N ASP A 158 2.63 4.33 -3.44
CA ASP A 158 2.69 4.95 -2.11
C ASP A 158 2.71 6.49 -2.19
N SER A 159 3.44 7.04 -3.16
CA SER A 159 3.46 8.49 -3.35
C SER A 159 2.10 9.04 -3.81
N ILE A 160 1.34 8.32 -4.64
CA ILE A 160 0.02 8.74 -5.09
C ILE A 160 -0.99 8.70 -3.92
N THR A 161 -1.00 7.61 -3.13
CA THR A 161 -1.90 7.48 -1.98
C THR A 161 -1.55 8.48 -0.88
N LEU A 162 -0.24 8.66 -0.57
CA LEU A 162 0.23 9.67 0.38
C LEU A 162 -0.18 11.08 -0.02
N ALA A 163 0.00 11.45 -1.28
CA ALA A 163 -0.37 12.79 -1.76
C ALA A 163 -1.89 13.03 -1.62
N ALA A 164 -2.71 12.02 -1.91
CA ALA A 164 -4.17 12.10 -1.72
C ALA A 164 -4.55 12.15 -0.23
N THR A 165 -3.89 11.35 0.62
CA THR A 165 -4.08 11.29 2.07
C THR A 165 -3.74 12.63 2.73
N ALA A 166 -2.64 13.25 2.34
CA ALA A 166 -2.26 14.57 2.86
C ALA A 166 -3.30 15.65 2.49
N ARG A 167 -3.89 15.56 1.29
CA ARG A 167 -4.95 16.51 0.87
C ARG A 167 -6.25 16.39 1.66
N VAL A 168 -6.57 15.21 2.19
CA VAL A 168 -7.76 15.00 3.04
C VAL A 168 -7.45 15.16 4.53
N GLY A 169 -6.20 15.43 4.91
CA GLY A 169 -5.77 15.58 6.31
C GLY A 169 -5.84 14.26 7.10
N GLY A 170 -5.52 13.15 6.42
CA GLY A 170 -5.45 11.82 6.99
C GLY A 170 -4.17 11.56 7.78
N LEU A 171 -4.00 10.32 8.23
CA LEU A 171 -2.79 9.81 8.88
C LEU A 171 -2.07 8.83 7.96
N VAL A 172 -0.80 8.57 8.24
CA VAL A 172 -0.01 7.48 7.66
C VAL A 172 0.26 6.45 8.75
N GLY A 173 0.02 5.18 8.43
CA GLY A 173 0.41 4.05 9.24
C GLY A 173 1.60 3.34 8.60
N VAL A 174 2.72 3.20 9.33
CA VAL A 174 3.88 2.42 8.86
C VAL A 174 3.90 1.13 9.65
N ALA A 175 3.50 0.04 9.01
CA ALA A 175 3.33 -1.28 9.60
C ALA A 175 4.45 -2.23 9.21
N ALA A 176 4.78 -3.17 10.10
CA ALA A 176 5.70 -4.28 9.82
C ALA A 176 7.01 -3.82 9.14
N LEU A 177 7.76 -2.98 9.84
CA LEU A 177 8.94 -2.28 9.32
C LEU A 177 9.87 -3.19 8.52
N GLY A 178 10.18 -2.78 7.30
CA GLY A 178 11.08 -3.49 6.38
C GLY A 178 10.51 -4.75 5.74
N ALA A 179 9.19 -5.03 5.89
CA ALA A 179 8.57 -6.28 5.43
C ALA A 179 8.48 -6.41 3.89
N ASP A 180 8.59 -5.32 3.15
CA ASP A 180 8.65 -5.27 1.69
C ASP A 180 10.08 -5.48 1.14
N GLY A 181 11.09 -5.33 2.00
CA GLY A 181 12.51 -5.39 1.67
C GLY A 181 13.00 -4.19 0.85
N GLU A 182 12.29 -3.05 0.86
CA GLU A 182 12.68 -1.83 0.14
C GLU A 182 13.53 -0.92 1.01
N LEU A 183 13.08 -0.61 2.22
CA LEU A 183 13.90 0.05 3.22
C LEU A 183 14.27 -0.91 4.37
N PRO A 184 15.55 -0.96 4.77
CA PRO A 184 15.94 -1.68 5.98
C PRO A 184 15.26 -1.11 7.23
N GLN A 185 14.96 -1.96 8.22
CA GLN A 185 14.25 -1.55 9.45
C GLN A 185 14.91 -0.37 10.18
N ASP A 186 16.24 -0.34 10.23
CA ASP A 186 16.99 0.74 10.86
C ASP A 186 16.84 2.07 10.10
N GLN A 187 16.69 2.02 8.78
CA GLN A 187 16.42 3.21 7.97
C GLN A 187 15.00 3.71 8.20
N VAL A 188 14.00 2.81 8.23
CA VAL A 188 12.61 3.18 8.57
C VAL A 188 12.55 3.83 9.95
N LEU A 189 13.22 3.25 10.96
CA LEU A 189 13.28 3.83 12.32
C LEU A 189 13.94 5.21 12.35
N ARG A 190 14.99 5.44 11.56
CA ARG A 190 15.60 6.78 11.42
C ARG A 190 14.61 7.78 10.85
N LYS A 191 13.88 7.43 9.78
CA LYS A 191 12.85 8.29 9.18
C LYS A 191 11.70 8.60 10.16
N VAL A 192 11.23 7.59 10.92
CA VAL A 192 10.25 7.82 12.00
C VAL A 192 10.82 8.78 13.05
N SER A 193 12.07 8.63 13.45
CA SER A 193 12.72 9.51 14.43
C SER A 193 12.85 10.95 13.93
N GLU A 194 13.15 11.16 12.65
CA GLU A 194 13.12 12.48 12.01
C GLU A 194 11.72 13.10 12.08
N LEU A 195 10.67 12.32 11.77
CA LEU A 195 9.28 12.77 11.87
C LEU A 195 8.85 13.07 13.31
N ILE A 196 9.34 12.33 14.30
CA ILE A 196 9.16 12.65 15.72
C ILE A 196 9.72 14.05 16.00
N SER A 197 10.94 14.34 15.55
CA SER A 197 11.58 15.64 15.77
C SER A 197 10.86 16.81 15.09
N MET A 198 10.13 16.53 14.01
CA MET A 198 9.29 17.49 13.28
C MET A 198 7.90 17.64 13.90
N GLY A 199 7.54 16.84 14.93
CA GLY A 199 6.20 16.84 15.53
C GLY A 199 5.17 16.05 14.74
N GLY A 200 5.60 15.21 13.79
CA GLY A 200 4.76 14.38 12.92
C GLY A 200 4.27 13.07 13.55
N TYR A 201 4.76 12.71 14.73
CA TYR A 201 4.37 11.48 15.43
C TYR A 201 3.00 11.61 16.10
N VAL A 202 2.19 10.55 15.96
CA VAL A 202 0.86 10.46 16.56
C VAL A 202 0.82 9.37 17.64
N GLY A 203 1.31 8.17 17.36
CA GLY A 203 1.27 7.04 18.28
C GLY A 203 1.83 5.76 17.67
N VAL A 204 1.75 4.68 18.43
CA VAL A 204 2.11 3.33 17.99
C VAL A 204 1.02 2.36 18.44
N VAL A 205 0.68 1.41 17.55
CA VAL A 205 -0.28 0.32 17.80
C VAL A 205 0.37 -1.00 17.37
N GLY A 206 0.19 -2.06 18.14
CA GLY A 206 0.80 -3.36 17.85
C GLY A 206 -0.23 -4.47 17.64
N PHE A 207 0.17 -5.52 16.92
CA PHE A 207 -0.61 -6.74 16.80
C PHE A 207 -0.51 -7.57 18.09
N TRP A 208 -1.61 -8.19 18.48
CA TRP A 208 -1.66 -9.15 19.57
C TRP A 208 -1.75 -10.57 19.02
N GLU A 209 -1.42 -11.55 19.84
CA GLU A 209 -1.32 -12.96 19.44
C GLU A 209 -2.57 -13.46 18.67
N HIS A 210 -3.76 -13.18 19.17
CA HIS A 210 -5.02 -13.64 18.58
C HIS A 210 -5.34 -13.03 17.20
N HIS A 211 -4.69 -11.91 16.82
CA HIS A 211 -4.87 -11.34 15.48
C HIS A 211 -4.36 -12.27 14.37
N VAL A 212 -3.59 -13.31 14.71
CA VAL A 212 -3.17 -14.34 13.75
C VAL A 212 -4.37 -14.99 13.05
N ASP A 213 -5.49 -15.20 13.75
CA ASP A 213 -6.71 -15.83 13.23
C ASP A 213 -7.38 -14.99 12.13
N LEU A 214 -7.15 -13.68 12.11
CA LEU A 214 -7.67 -12.79 11.07
C LEU A 214 -6.96 -13.02 9.73
N TYR A 215 -5.67 -13.37 9.76
CA TYR A 215 -4.91 -13.73 8.57
C TYR A 215 -5.29 -15.11 8.02
N GLU A 216 -5.71 -16.04 8.88
CA GLU A 216 -6.01 -17.41 8.48
C GLU A 216 -7.17 -17.46 7.47
N GLY A 217 -7.00 -18.28 6.45
CA GLY A 217 -7.94 -18.37 5.33
C GLY A 217 -7.86 -17.23 4.30
N LEU A 218 -7.15 -16.13 4.60
CA LEU A 218 -6.82 -15.09 3.62
C LEU A 218 -5.40 -15.28 3.08
N ILE A 219 -4.42 -15.40 3.98
CA ILE A 219 -3.01 -15.35 3.62
C ILE A 219 -2.55 -16.48 2.68
N ASP A 220 -3.25 -17.62 2.69
CA ASP A 220 -2.96 -18.74 1.79
C ASP A 220 -3.64 -18.61 0.42
N ARG A 221 -4.63 -17.73 0.31
CA ARG A 221 -5.39 -17.46 -0.93
C ARG A 221 -4.87 -16.28 -1.72
N VAL A 222 -4.00 -15.48 -1.12
CA VAL A 222 -3.45 -14.24 -1.70
C VAL A 222 -1.95 -14.35 -1.91
N LYS A 223 -1.44 -13.61 -2.90
CA LYS A 223 -0.02 -13.56 -3.23
C LYS A 223 0.58 -12.27 -2.69
N THR A 224 0.86 -12.26 -1.38
CA THR A 224 1.52 -11.14 -0.71
C THR A 224 2.65 -11.64 0.17
N GLU A 225 3.79 -10.97 0.13
CA GLU A 225 4.95 -11.28 0.96
C GLU A 225 5.06 -10.30 2.13
N ALA A 226 4.85 -8.99 1.89
CA ALA A 226 4.89 -7.98 2.93
C ALA A 226 3.84 -8.23 4.03
N SER A 227 2.55 -8.38 3.67
CA SER A 227 1.49 -8.69 4.63
C SER A 227 1.60 -10.09 5.25
N ARG A 228 2.43 -11.00 4.68
CA ARG A 228 2.74 -12.29 5.29
C ARG A 228 3.74 -12.18 6.44
N ALA A 229 4.57 -11.13 6.49
CA ALA A 229 5.59 -10.97 7.53
C ALA A 229 4.99 -10.88 8.95
N PRO A 230 3.99 -10.00 9.24
CA PRO A 230 3.36 -9.98 10.57
C PRO A 230 2.64 -11.30 10.91
N TYR A 231 2.02 -11.98 9.95
CA TYR A 231 1.46 -13.32 10.19
C TYR A 231 2.51 -14.32 10.65
N LEU A 232 3.68 -14.35 10.00
CA LEU A 232 4.77 -15.26 10.38
C LEU A 232 5.32 -14.91 11.77
N ALA A 233 5.46 -13.62 12.10
CA ALA A 233 5.89 -13.19 13.43
C ALA A 233 4.89 -13.63 14.50
N LEU A 234 3.57 -13.50 14.27
CA LEU A 234 2.52 -13.98 15.17
C LEU A 234 2.53 -15.51 15.34
N LYS A 235 2.96 -16.26 14.30
CA LYS A 235 3.19 -17.71 14.37
C LYS A 235 4.52 -18.08 15.05
N GLY A 236 5.27 -17.11 15.59
CA GLY A 236 6.52 -17.34 16.32
C GLY A 236 7.79 -17.42 15.44
N TYR A 237 7.70 -17.09 14.15
CA TYR A 237 8.88 -17.03 13.31
C TYR A 237 9.69 -15.76 13.62
N VAL A 238 11.00 -15.94 13.84
CA VAL A 238 11.97 -14.85 14.03
C VAL A 238 13.21 -15.15 13.20
N GLY A 239 13.73 -14.14 12.52
CA GLY A 239 14.97 -14.25 11.72
C GLY A 239 14.77 -13.77 10.28
N SER A 240 15.83 -13.97 9.50
CA SER A 240 15.89 -13.57 8.10
C SER A 240 15.01 -14.46 7.22
N LYS A 241 14.30 -13.85 6.28
CA LYS A 241 13.47 -14.53 5.30
C LYS A 241 13.69 -13.97 3.90
N ALA A 242 13.99 -14.87 2.96
CA ALA A 242 14.01 -14.52 1.54
C ALA A 242 12.61 -14.31 1.00
N ILE A 243 12.41 -13.24 0.23
CA ILE A 243 11.18 -12.86 -0.46
C ILE A 243 11.47 -12.55 -1.93
N ARG A 244 10.41 -12.35 -2.73
CA ARG A 244 10.48 -12.00 -4.17
C ARG A 244 11.39 -12.95 -4.94
N GLY A 245 11.18 -14.28 -4.75
CA GLY A 245 11.97 -15.31 -5.42
C GLY A 245 13.43 -15.33 -4.99
N GLY A 246 13.75 -14.89 -3.77
CA GLY A 246 15.12 -14.83 -3.25
C GLY A 246 15.90 -13.57 -3.63
N SER A 247 15.28 -12.63 -4.35
CA SER A 247 15.97 -11.38 -4.75
C SER A 247 16.10 -10.37 -3.62
N ARG A 248 15.40 -10.57 -2.49
CA ARG A 248 15.44 -9.74 -1.29
C ARG A 248 15.38 -10.58 -0.03
N THR A 249 15.88 -10.03 1.05
CA THR A 249 15.80 -10.62 2.40
C THR A 249 15.22 -9.59 3.35
N ILE A 250 14.27 -10.03 4.17
CA ILE A 250 13.66 -9.22 5.23
C ILE A 250 13.98 -9.82 6.59
N GLU A 251 13.97 -8.99 7.63
CA GLU A 251 14.09 -9.42 9.01
C GLU A 251 12.72 -9.45 9.67
N ILE A 252 12.31 -10.60 10.21
CA ILE A 252 11.09 -10.78 10.99
C ILE A 252 11.45 -10.80 12.46
N ASN A 253 10.95 -9.83 13.21
CA ASN A 253 11.22 -9.65 14.65
C ASN A 253 10.09 -8.81 15.29
N ALA A 254 10.30 -8.27 16.49
CA ALA A 254 9.30 -7.47 17.19
C ALA A 254 8.85 -6.22 16.41
N LEU A 255 9.69 -5.63 15.57
CA LEU A 255 9.33 -4.47 14.74
C LEU A 255 8.32 -4.83 13.64
N THR A 256 8.20 -6.11 13.30
CA THR A 256 7.20 -6.60 12.35
C THR A 256 5.78 -6.60 12.94
N LEU A 257 5.65 -6.48 14.26
CA LEU A 257 4.37 -6.51 14.97
C LEU A 257 3.85 -5.13 15.39
N ILE A 258 4.51 -4.05 14.97
CA ILE A 258 4.12 -2.69 15.33
C ILE A 258 3.76 -1.86 14.11
N THR A 259 2.92 -0.84 14.35
CA THR A 259 2.54 0.19 13.37
C THR A 259 2.72 1.55 14.00
N PHE A 260 3.55 2.40 13.41
CA PHE A 260 3.65 3.81 13.76
C PHE A 260 2.56 4.60 13.05
N LEU A 261 1.86 5.45 13.78
CA LEU A 261 0.91 6.42 13.24
C LEU A 261 1.58 7.79 13.16
N LEU A 262 1.53 8.39 11.98
CA LEU A 262 2.22 9.64 11.63
C LEU A 262 1.23 10.60 10.96
N LYS A 263 1.51 11.90 11.04
CA LYS A 263 0.73 12.92 10.31
C LYS A 263 1.13 12.92 8.84
N SER A 264 0.18 12.76 7.94
CA SER A 264 0.44 12.77 6.49
C SER A 264 1.02 14.09 6.00
N GLU A 265 0.66 15.21 6.62
CA GLU A 265 1.19 16.56 6.34
C GLU A 265 2.70 16.71 6.63
N ASP A 266 3.25 15.86 7.50
CA ASP A 266 4.68 15.83 7.80
C ASP A 266 5.39 14.74 7.00
N VAL A 267 4.75 13.58 6.78
CA VAL A 267 5.29 12.50 5.93
C VAL A 267 5.50 12.99 4.49
N ILE A 268 4.57 13.73 3.92
CA ILE A 268 4.70 14.25 2.55
C ILE A 268 5.92 15.19 2.39
N LYS A 269 6.38 15.85 3.46
CA LYS A 269 7.56 16.73 3.40
C LYS A 269 8.86 15.97 3.16
N VAL A 270 8.92 14.69 3.51
CA VAL A 270 10.10 13.84 3.27
C VAL A 270 10.00 13.08 1.95
N ASN A 271 8.82 12.69 1.49
CA ASN A 271 8.63 12.00 0.22
C ASN A 271 8.59 12.99 -0.96
N LYS A 272 9.70 13.10 -1.70
CA LYS A 272 9.82 14.07 -2.79
C LYS A 272 8.93 13.78 -3.98
N LEU A 273 8.71 12.49 -4.29
CA LEU A 273 7.82 12.11 -5.38
C LEU A 273 6.39 12.54 -5.07
N ALA A 274 5.88 12.23 -3.87
CA ALA A 274 4.53 12.62 -3.45
C ALA A 274 4.32 14.14 -3.51
N GLN A 275 5.31 14.95 -3.08
CA GLN A 275 5.26 16.41 -3.21
C GLN A 275 5.06 16.85 -4.65
N MET A 276 5.83 16.28 -5.57
CA MET A 276 5.86 16.73 -6.96
C MET A 276 4.64 16.28 -7.76
N ILE A 277 4.03 15.15 -7.40
CA ILE A 277 2.88 14.60 -8.12
C ILE A 277 1.52 15.01 -7.55
N CYS A 278 1.47 15.78 -6.47
CA CYS A 278 0.26 16.05 -5.68
C CYS A 278 -0.93 16.63 -6.48
N ASN A 279 -0.69 17.21 -7.67
CA ASN A 279 -1.73 17.81 -8.53
C ASN A 279 -1.99 17.01 -9.82
N THR A 280 -1.48 15.79 -9.94
CA THR A 280 -1.63 14.99 -11.17
C THR A 280 -3.06 14.49 -11.36
N ASN A 281 -3.49 14.45 -12.64
CA ASN A 281 -4.81 14.02 -13.06
C ASN A 281 -4.79 12.69 -13.84
N SER A 282 -3.61 12.12 -14.01
CA SER A 282 -3.41 10.79 -14.61
C SER A 282 -2.18 10.11 -14.06
N LEU A 283 -2.17 8.77 -14.12
CA LEU A 283 -0.98 7.97 -13.83
C LEU A 283 0.19 8.34 -14.73
N ALA A 284 -0.08 8.57 -16.01
CA ALA A 284 0.96 8.94 -16.99
C ALA A 284 1.66 10.26 -16.63
N GLU A 285 0.92 11.22 -16.10
CA GLU A 285 1.47 12.49 -15.61
C GLU A 285 2.35 12.26 -14.39
N ALA A 286 1.89 11.49 -13.38
CA ALA A 286 2.67 11.15 -12.19
C ALA A 286 3.96 10.40 -12.57
N TRP A 287 3.87 9.41 -13.44
CA TRP A 287 5.00 8.66 -13.95
C TRP A 287 5.99 9.53 -14.78
N SER A 288 5.49 10.48 -15.57
CA SER A 288 6.34 11.43 -16.29
C SER A 288 7.16 12.30 -15.33
N ILE A 289 6.56 12.70 -14.21
CA ILE A 289 7.25 13.46 -13.15
C ILE A 289 8.32 12.61 -12.48
N SER A 290 8.03 11.35 -12.13
CA SER A 290 9.04 10.45 -11.52
C SER A 290 10.27 10.29 -12.44
N LYS A 291 10.04 10.14 -13.76
CA LYS A 291 11.15 10.09 -14.74
C LYS A 291 11.99 11.36 -14.78
N LYS A 292 11.35 12.54 -14.72
CA LYS A 292 12.08 13.82 -14.69
C LYS A 292 12.92 13.98 -13.41
N LEU A 293 12.50 13.34 -12.32
CA LEU A 293 13.23 13.32 -11.06
C LEU A 293 14.32 12.23 -11.01
N GLY A 294 14.39 11.36 -12.02
CA GLY A 294 15.29 10.20 -12.01
C GLY A 294 14.91 9.14 -10.98
N ILE A 295 13.63 9.08 -10.58
CA ILE A 295 13.10 8.09 -9.62
C ILE A 295 12.49 6.93 -10.39
N PRO A 296 13.13 5.74 -10.38
CA PRO A 296 12.56 4.54 -10.97
C PRO A 296 11.34 4.06 -10.18
N THR A 297 10.36 3.51 -10.87
CA THR A 297 9.11 3.07 -10.28
C THR A 297 8.76 1.63 -10.64
N GLU A 298 7.80 1.04 -9.93
CA GLU A 298 7.22 -0.26 -10.26
C GLU A 298 6.69 -0.30 -11.69
N LEU A 299 6.14 0.81 -12.20
CA LEU A 299 5.65 0.89 -13.58
C LEU A 299 6.78 0.75 -14.61
N ASP A 300 7.95 1.31 -14.33
CA ASP A 300 9.13 1.16 -15.21
C ASP A 300 9.57 -0.31 -15.28
N LEU A 301 9.58 -1.00 -14.14
CA LEU A 301 9.90 -2.42 -14.06
C LEU A 301 8.91 -3.30 -14.83
N GLU A 302 7.61 -3.05 -14.64
CA GLU A 302 6.55 -3.82 -15.27
C GLU A 302 6.49 -3.57 -16.80
N ILE A 303 6.70 -2.33 -17.25
CA ILE A 303 6.82 -2.01 -18.68
C ILE A 303 8.07 -2.71 -19.27
N MET A 304 9.20 -2.71 -18.57
CA MET A 304 10.40 -3.40 -19.03
C MET A 304 10.17 -4.92 -19.07
N ALA A 305 9.51 -5.49 -18.05
CA ALA A 305 9.13 -6.89 -18.01
C ALA A 305 8.26 -7.27 -19.21
N SER A 306 7.24 -6.48 -19.49
CA SER A 306 6.34 -6.74 -20.63
C SER A 306 7.04 -6.69 -21.98
N LYS A 307 8.04 -5.83 -22.14
CA LYS A 307 8.83 -5.73 -23.39
C LYS A 307 9.77 -6.92 -23.61
N ILE A 308 10.35 -7.45 -22.54
CA ILE A 308 11.37 -8.51 -22.62
C ILE A 308 10.73 -9.90 -22.55
N TYR A 309 9.75 -10.11 -21.66
CA TYR A 309 9.16 -11.42 -21.38
C TYR A 309 7.74 -11.58 -21.92
N GLY A 310 7.12 -10.50 -22.44
CA GLY A 310 5.72 -10.49 -22.80
C GLY A 310 4.80 -10.29 -21.59
N VAL A 311 3.51 -10.54 -21.77
CA VAL A 311 2.46 -10.45 -20.75
C VAL A 311 1.70 -11.77 -20.66
N GLY A 312 1.13 -12.06 -19.47
CA GLY A 312 0.35 -13.28 -19.24
C GLY A 312 0.95 -14.15 -18.14
N PRO A 313 0.17 -15.11 -17.61
CA PRO A 313 0.52 -15.91 -16.44
C PRO A 313 1.70 -16.87 -16.66
N GLU A 314 2.07 -17.12 -17.92
CA GLU A 314 3.22 -17.94 -18.32
C GLU A 314 4.56 -17.19 -18.22
N THR A 315 4.53 -15.86 -18.01
CA THR A 315 5.74 -15.05 -17.95
C THR A 315 6.43 -15.15 -16.59
N SER A 316 7.76 -15.27 -16.60
CA SER A 316 8.59 -15.34 -15.39
C SER A 316 9.76 -14.35 -15.48
N PRO A 317 9.52 -13.06 -15.19
CA PRO A 317 10.56 -12.04 -15.30
C PRO A 317 11.69 -12.23 -14.27
N GLU A 318 12.92 -12.01 -14.71
CA GLU A 318 14.09 -11.92 -13.83
C GLU A 318 14.21 -10.51 -13.26
N TRP A 319 13.59 -10.28 -12.10
CA TRP A 319 13.48 -8.96 -11.49
C TRP A 319 14.83 -8.32 -11.16
N GLY A 320 15.86 -9.10 -10.81
CA GLY A 320 17.22 -8.60 -10.58
C GLY A 320 17.83 -7.97 -11.83
N LEU A 321 17.67 -8.64 -12.98
CA LEU A 321 18.11 -8.11 -14.27
C LEU A 321 17.33 -6.86 -14.65
N LEU A 322 16.00 -6.90 -14.53
CA LEU A 322 15.14 -5.76 -14.86
C LEU A 322 15.51 -4.50 -14.07
N ARG A 323 15.75 -4.65 -12.77
CA ARG A 323 16.19 -3.53 -11.91
C ARG A 323 17.50 -2.92 -12.40
N SER A 324 18.48 -3.74 -12.78
CA SER A 324 19.75 -3.25 -13.29
C SER A 324 19.60 -2.49 -14.60
N LEU A 325 18.68 -2.92 -15.47
CA LEU A 325 18.39 -2.26 -16.75
C LEU A 325 17.66 -0.93 -16.56
N VAL A 326 16.64 -0.90 -15.67
CA VAL A 326 15.90 0.33 -15.36
C VAL A 326 16.84 1.39 -14.75
N LYS A 327 17.69 1.01 -13.77
CA LYS A 327 18.67 1.94 -13.19
C LYS A 327 19.62 2.54 -14.24
N LYS A 328 20.11 1.74 -15.17
CA LYS A 328 20.98 2.23 -16.26
C LYS A 328 20.26 3.22 -17.16
N SER A 329 18.98 2.98 -17.45
CA SER A 329 18.18 3.86 -18.32
C SER A 329 17.74 5.15 -17.63
N SER A 330 17.67 5.19 -16.31
CA SER A 330 17.33 6.40 -15.54
C SER A 330 18.52 7.34 -15.33
N ASN A 331 19.75 6.83 -15.50
CA ASN A 331 20.99 7.62 -15.36
C ASN A 331 21.55 8.08 -16.72
N ALA A 332 20.90 7.77 -17.83
CA ALA A 332 21.29 8.17 -19.19
C ALA A 332 20.37 9.28 -19.72
#